data_be92a60d8b074464737b3531c9eb523f
#
_entry.id   be92a60d8b074464737b3531c9eb523f
#
_cell.length_a   1.000
_cell.length_b   1.000
_cell.length_c   1.000
_cell.angle_alpha   90.00
_cell.angle_beta   90.00
_cell.angle_gamma   90.00
#
_symmetry.space_group_name_H-M   'P 1'
#
loop_
_entity.id
_entity.type
_entity.pdbx_description
1 polymer ?
#
loop_
_entity_poly.entity_id
_entity_poly.type
_entity_poly.pdbx_seq_one_letter_code
_entity_poly.pdbx_strand_id
1 'polypeptide(L)'
;MTPRCMSDVVAAARAAIGARFRLHGRDPASGLDCVGLVALAYGAERVPSGYALRGGAPAAVVAQIAACGLAPVEDVAAGDLLLCASGPGQLHLAIDSGGGVIHADAMLRRVVERPGPVPWPVIGRWRLKGED
;
A
#
# COMPACT_ATOMS: atom_id res chain seq x y z
N MET A 1 17.76 -10.36 -10.87
CA MET A 1 16.77 -10.26 -9.79
C MET A 1 15.41 -10.65 -10.31
N THR A 2 14.73 -11.50 -9.59
CA THR A 2 13.42 -11.98 -10.00
C THR A 2 12.36 -10.90 -9.75
N PRO A 3 11.53 -10.56 -10.74
CA PRO A 3 10.45 -9.61 -10.49
C PRO A 3 9.46 -10.17 -9.49
N ARG A 4 8.87 -9.29 -8.72
CA ARG A 4 7.82 -9.69 -7.81
C ARG A 4 6.54 -10.00 -8.57
N CYS A 5 5.82 -11.00 -8.12
CA CYS A 5 4.47 -11.29 -8.60
C CYS A 5 3.46 -10.89 -7.53
N MET A 6 2.19 -10.98 -7.86
CA MET A 6 1.13 -10.54 -6.95
C MET A 6 1.11 -11.35 -5.65
N SER A 7 1.38 -12.67 -5.73
CA SER A 7 1.43 -13.47 -4.52
C SER A 7 2.63 -13.11 -3.65
N ASP A 8 3.74 -12.67 -4.24
CA ASP A 8 4.88 -12.18 -3.46
C ASP A 8 4.53 -10.90 -2.71
N VAL A 9 3.76 -10.02 -3.33
CA VAL A 9 3.31 -8.79 -2.68
C VAL A 9 2.48 -9.12 -1.45
N VAL A 10 1.50 -10.00 -1.59
CA VAL A 10 0.65 -10.38 -0.47
C VAL A 10 1.47 -11.07 0.62
N ALA A 11 2.37 -11.97 0.24
CA ALA A 11 3.19 -12.68 1.22
C ALA A 11 4.10 -11.72 2.00
N ALA A 12 4.71 -10.75 1.32
CA ALA A 12 5.56 -9.77 1.98
C ALA A 12 4.75 -8.88 2.92
N ALA A 13 3.56 -8.46 2.49
CA ALA A 13 2.69 -7.64 3.33
C ALA A 13 2.24 -8.42 4.56
N ARG A 14 1.86 -9.69 4.38
CA ARG A 14 1.46 -10.54 5.51
C ARG A 14 2.60 -10.78 6.49
N ALA A 15 3.81 -10.90 5.98
CA ALA A 15 4.98 -11.07 6.85
C ALA A 15 5.23 -9.83 7.71
N ALA A 16 4.71 -8.68 7.31
CA ALA A 16 4.87 -7.44 8.07
C ALA A 16 3.77 -7.23 9.10
N ILE A 17 2.72 -8.06 9.12
CA ILE A 17 1.63 -7.90 10.09
C ILE A 17 2.20 -7.97 11.50
N GLY A 18 1.80 -7.01 12.34
CA GLY A 18 2.30 -6.88 13.70
C GLY A 18 3.47 -5.90 13.82
N ALA A 19 4.08 -5.51 12.72
CA ALA A 19 5.13 -4.49 12.77
C ALA A 19 4.55 -3.19 13.32
N ARG A 20 5.35 -2.50 14.14
CA ARG A 20 4.92 -1.27 14.78
C ARG A 20 4.68 -0.19 13.73
N PHE A 21 3.69 0.65 13.96
CA PHE A 21 3.50 1.84 13.13
C PHE A 21 4.55 2.89 13.51
N ARG A 22 5.18 3.48 12.48
CA ARG A 22 6.11 4.56 12.69
C ARG A 22 6.05 5.49 11.48
N LEU A 23 5.73 6.75 11.71
CA LEU A 23 5.67 7.74 10.64
C LEU A 23 7.02 7.80 9.94
N HIS A 24 7.01 7.73 8.61
CA HIS A 24 8.21 7.66 7.76
C HIS A 24 9.06 6.41 7.98
N GLY A 25 8.51 5.40 8.66
CA GLY A 25 9.23 4.14 8.88
C GLY A 25 9.33 3.31 7.62
N ARG A 26 10.49 2.70 7.41
CA ARG A 26 10.77 1.89 6.22
C ARG A 26 11.31 0.51 6.55
N ASP A 27 11.47 0.20 7.82
CA ASP A 27 12.04 -1.07 8.28
C ASP A 27 11.05 -1.73 9.23
N PRO A 28 10.61 -2.97 8.95
CA PRO A 28 9.65 -3.64 9.84
C PRO A 28 10.15 -3.82 11.26
N ALA A 29 11.46 -3.89 11.46
CA ALA A 29 12.00 -4.03 12.81
C ALA A 29 11.83 -2.77 13.65
N SER A 30 11.87 -1.59 13.03
CA SER A 30 11.73 -0.32 13.75
C SER A 30 10.36 0.31 13.55
N GLY A 31 9.64 -0.06 12.52
CA GLY A 31 8.28 0.40 12.25
C GLY A 31 8.07 0.84 10.83
N LEU A 32 6.81 0.79 10.41
CA LEU A 32 6.40 1.12 9.05
C LEU A 32 5.17 2.04 9.10
N ASP A 33 5.11 3.00 8.16
CA ASP A 33 3.86 3.65 7.84
C ASP A 33 3.28 3.01 6.58
N CYS A 34 2.19 3.56 6.02
CA CYS A 34 1.58 2.94 4.84
C CYS A 34 2.50 2.97 3.63
N VAL A 35 3.33 4.01 3.49
CA VAL A 35 4.31 4.07 2.40
C VAL A 35 5.40 3.03 2.61
N GLY A 36 5.87 2.87 3.84
CA GLY A 36 6.88 1.86 4.17
C GLY A 36 6.39 0.45 3.91
N LEU A 37 5.14 0.16 4.26
CA LEU A 37 4.55 -1.14 3.98
C LEU A 37 4.50 -1.40 2.48
N VAL A 38 4.08 -0.41 1.69
CA VAL A 38 4.01 -0.53 0.25
C VAL A 38 5.41 -0.73 -0.34
N ALA A 39 6.38 0.04 0.14
CA ALA A 39 7.76 -0.11 -0.32
C ALA A 39 8.29 -1.53 -0.05
N LEU A 40 7.98 -2.07 1.12
CA LEU A 40 8.39 -3.42 1.47
C LEU A 40 7.73 -4.45 0.58
N ALA A 41 6.44 -4.30 0.33
CA ALA A 41 5.67 -5.30 -0.42
C ALA A 41 6.01 -5.30 -1.91
N TYR A 42 6.21 -4.12 -2.51
CA TYR A 42 6.41 -4.00 -3.96
C TYR A 42 7.88 -3.85 -4.35
N GLY A 43 8.77 -3.70 -3.38
CA GLY A 43 10.18 -3.46 -3.66
C GLY A 43 10.53 -2.00 -3.39
N ALA A 44 11.52 -1.76 -2.55
CA ALA A 44 11.80 -0.43 -2.00
C ALA A 44 12.10 0.62 -3.06
N GLU A 45 12.80 0.25 -4.12
CA GLU A 45 13.17 1.22 -5.14
C GLU A 45 12.03 1.57 -6.07
N ARG A 46 10.88 0.93 -5.92
CA ARG A 46 9.75 1.19 -6.78
C ARG A 46 8.76 2.16 -6.20
N VAL A 47 8.96 2.61 -4.99
CA VAL A 47 8.02 3.50 -4.32
C VAL A 47 8.73 4.78 -3.98
N PRO A 48 8.23 5.94 -4.46
CA PRO A 48 8.85 7.20 -4.11
C PRO A 48 8.67 7.51 -2.63
N SER A 49 9.59 8.27 -2.09
CA SER A 49 9.48 8.77 -0.73
C SER A 49 9.19 10.26 -0.80
N GLY A 50 8.70 10.80 0.28
CA GLY A 50 8.57 12.23 0.41
C GLY A 50 7.30 12.86 -0.12
N TYR A 51 6.29 12.09 -0.49
CA TYR A 51 5.00 12.70 -0.83
C TYR A 51 4.11 12.73 0.40
N ALA A 52 3.22 13.73 0.43
CA ALA A 52 2.34 13.92 1.58
C ALA A 52 1.00 13.25 1.34
N LEU A 53 0.61 12.36 2.24
CA LEU A 53 -0.71 11.74 2.20
C LEU A 53 -1.73 12.59 2.94
N ARG A 54 -1.28 13.37 3.91
CA ARG A 54 -2.15 14.25 4.66
C ARG A 54 -2.14 15.62 4.00
N GLY A 55 -3.30 16.10 3.58
CA GLY A 55 -3.42 17.37 2.90
C GLY A 55 -2.94 17.39 1.48
N GLY A 56 -2.48 16.24 0.96
CA GLY A 56 -2.00 16.15 -0.42
C GLY A 56 -3.13 16.01 -1.42
N ALA A 57 -2.85 16.38 -2.66
CA ALA A 57 -3.81 16.21 -3.73
C ALA A 57 -3.74 14.78 -4.25
N PRO A 58 -4.89 14.09 -4.41
CA PRO A 58 -4.87 12.73 -4.94
C PRO A 58 -4.15 12.61 -6.27
N ALA A 59 -4.27 13.61 -7.15
CA ALA A 59 -3.62 13.56 -8.46
C ALA A 59 -2.11 13.44 -8.35
N ALA A 60 -1.50 14.07 -7.35
CA ALA A 60 -0.05 13.99 -7.17
C ALA A 60 0.37 12.59 -6.73
N VAL A 61 -0.40 11.97 -5.84
CA VAL A 61 -0.10 10.61 -5.40
C VAL A 61 -0.31 9.62 -6.55
N VAL A 62 -1.37 9.81 -7.33
CA VAL A 62 -1.64 8.95 -8.49
C VAL A 62 -0.48 9.01 -9.48
N ALA A 63 0.04 10.22 -9.74
CA ALA A 63 1.17 10.37 -10.65
C ALA A 63 2.42 9.66 -10.13
N GLN A 64 2.65 9.71 -8.83
CA GLN A 64 3.81 9.04 -8.23
C GLN A 64 3.67 7.52 -8.29
N ILE A 65 2.48 7.00 -8.07
CA ILE A 65 2.24 5.57 -8.17
C ILE A 65 2.49 5.09 -9.60
N ALA A 66 1.99 5.85 -10.58
CA ALA A 66 2.21 5.50 -11.99
C ALA A 66 3.70 5.49 -12.33
N ALA A 67 4.46 6.42 -11.76
CA ALA A 67 5.90 6.50 -12.01
C ALA A 67 6.66 5.32 -11.40
N CYS A 68 6.06 4.59 -10.47
CA CYS A 68 6.72 3.45 -9.82
C CYS A 68 6.58 2.15 -10.60
N GLY A 69 5.97 2.18 -11.78
CA GLY A 69 5.82 0.98 -12.60
C GLY A 69 4.59 0.16 -12.29
N LEU A 70 3.61 0.75 -11.64
CA LEU A 70 2.33 0.11 -11.40
C LEU A 70 1.31 0.62 -12.41
N ALA A 71 0.44 -0.25 -12.85
CA ALA A 71 -0.58 0.08 -13.83
C ALA A 71 -1.96 0.16 -13.18
N PRO A 72 -2.78 1.16 -13.52
CA PRO A 72 -4.13 1.22 -12.98
C PRO A 72 -4.98 0.08 -13.52
N VAL A 73 -5.85 -0.44 -12.67
CA VAL A 73 -6.76 -1.53 -13.04
C VAL A 73 -8.14 -1.23 -12.50
N GLU A 74 -9.15 -1.87 -13.09
CA GLU A 74 -10.52 -1.72 -12.62
C GLU A 74 -11.05 -2.99 -11.97
N ASP A 75 -10.57 -4.14 -12.39
CA ASP A 75 -10.96 -5.39 -11.75
C ASP A 75 -10.17 -5.59 -10.45
N VAL A 76 -10.59 -6.55 -9.65
CA VAL A 76 -10.08 -6.78 -8.31
C VAL A 76 -9.19 -7.99 -8.30
N ALA A 77 -8.01 -7.87 -7.71
CA ALA A 77 -7.13 -9.02 -7.50
C ALA A 77 -6.29 -8.81 -6.23
N ALA A 78 -6.00 -9.91 -5.56
CA ALA A 78 -5.10 -9.87 -4.40
C ALA A 78 -3.72 -9.37 -4.83
N GLY A 79 -3.14 -8.51 -4.02
CA GLY A 79 -1.85 -7.90 -4.33
C GLY A 79 -1.96 -6.52 -4.96
N ASP A 80 -3.18 -6.08 -5.27
CA ASP A 80 -3.37 -4.72 -5.80
C ASP A 80 -3.09 -3.68 -4.73
N LEU A 81 -2.58 -2.53 -5.18
CA LEU A 81 -2.40 -1.37 -4.33
C LEU A 81 -3.65 -0.50 -4.41
N LEU A 82 -4.18 -0.11 -3.26
CA LEU A 82 -5.35 0.75 -3.18
C LEU A 82 -4.96 2.10 -2.62
N LEU A 83 -5.43 3.17 -3.27
CA LEU A 83 -5.35 4.51 -2.72
C LEU A 83 -6.75 4.88 -2.25
N CYS A 84 -6.88 5.20 -0.97
CA CYS A 84 -8.16 5.42 -0.32
C CYS A 84 -8.24 6.79 0.31
N ALA A 85 -9.45 7.31 0.43
CA ALA A 85 -9.72 8.52 1.19
C ALA A 85 -10.13 8.07 2.60
N SER A 86 -9.19 8.12 3.55
CA SER A 86 -9.43 7.63 4.90
C SER A 86 -10.07 8.66 5.81
N GLY A 87 -10.18 9.90 5.34
CA GLY A 87 -10.82 10.99 6.06
C GLY A 87 -10.70 12.26 5.24
N PRO A 88 -11.32 13.36 5.66
CA PRO A 88 -11.22 14.62 4.94
C PRO A 88 -9.76 15.06 4.82
N GLY A 89 -9.32 15.26 3.58
CA GLY A 89 -7.94 15.64 3.33
C GLY A 89 -6.91 14.59 3.67
N GLN A 90 -7.33 13.34 3.91
CA GLN A 90 -6.43 12.27 4.27
C GLN A 90 -6.45 11.15 3.26
N LEU A 91 -5.29 10.76 2.78
CA LEU A 91 -5.12 9.64 1.85
C LEU A 91 -4.42 8.50 2.57
N HIS A 92 -4.74 7.28 2.18
CA HIS A 92 -4.19 6.08 2.81
C HIS A 92 -3.93 5.02 1.75
N LEU A 93 -2.84 4.30 1.91
CA LEU A 93 -2.50 3.19 1.02
C LEU A 93 -2.75 1.89 1.72
N ALA A 94 -3.29 0.93 0.99
CA ALA A 94 -3.56 -0.40 1.51
C ALA A 94 -3.30 -1.43 0.42
N ILE A 95 -3.09 -2.67 0.81
CA ILE A 95 -2.81 -3.75 -0.12
C ILE A 95 -3.97 -4.74 -0.04
N ASP A 96 -4.55 -5.05 -1.20
CA ASP A 96 -5.64 -6.02 -1.27
C ASP A 96 -5.08 -7.40 -0.96
N SER A 97 -5.64 -8.06 0.05
CA SER A 97 -5.17 -9.39 0.46
C SER A 97 -6.01 -10.53 -0.11
N GLY A 98 -7.02 -10.19 -0.89
CA GLY A 98 -7.95 -11.16 -1.44
C GLY A 98 -9.27 -11.22 -0.67
N GLY A 99 -9.23 -11.30 0.64
CA GLY A 99 -10.43 -11.28 1.48
C GLY A 99 -10.51 -10.04 2.35
N GLY A 100 -9.59 -9.11 2.18
CA GLY A 100 -9.55 -7.89 2.97
C GLY A 100 -8.42 -7.01 2.52
N VAL A 101 -7.88 -6.20 3.43
CA VAL A 101 -6.77 -5.32 3.13
C VAL A 101 -5.72 -5.41 4.23
N ILE A 102 -4.45 -5.26 3.84
CA ILE A 102 -3.33 -5.16 4.77
C ILE A 102 -2.88 -3.71 4.74
N HIS A 103 -2.79 -3.08 5.90
CA HIS A 103 -2.39 -1.69 5.96
C HIS A 103 -1.72 -1.37 7.29
N ALA A 104 -0.95 -0.28 7.29
CA ALA A 104 -0.33 0.22 8.52
C ALA A 104 -1.34 1.13 9.21
N ASP A 105 -1.85 0.68 10.35
CA ASP A 105 -2.94 1.35 11.06
C ASP A 105 -2.36 2.22 12.18
N ALA A 106 -2.50 3.54 12.03
CA ALA A 106 -1.96 4.48 13.00
C ALA A 106 -2.70 4.41 14.34
N MET A 107 -3.99 4.09 14.31
CA MET A 107 -4.79 4.00 15.54
C MET A 107 -4.42 2.77 16.33
N LEU A 108 -4.26 1.63 15.67
CA LEU A 108 -3.85 0.38 16.32
C LEU A 108 -2.34 0.31 16.50
N ARG A 109 -1.60 1.24 15.88
CA ARG A 109 -0.15 1.38 16.00
C ARG A 109 0.61 0.18 15.46
N ARG A 110 0.06 -0.48 14.46
CA ARG A 110 0.72 -1.65 13.84
C ARG A 110 0.14 -1.95 12.47
N VAL A 111 0.86 -2.75 11.73
CA VAL A 111 0.36 -3.31 10.47
C VAL A 111 -0.64 -4.41 10.81
N VAL A 112 -1.79 -4.36 10.17
CA VAL A 112 -2.88 -5.32 10.40
C VAL A 112 -3.44 -5.78 9.07
N GLU A 113 -4.11 -6.92 9.10
CA GLU A 113 -4.97 -7.36 7.99
C GLU A 113 -6.41 -7.21 8.47
N ARG A 114 -7.19 -6.41 7.73
CA ARG A 114 -8.59 -6.20 8.04
C ARG A 114 -9.43 -7.00 7.06
N PRO A 115 -10.17 -8.01 7.53
CA PRO A 115 -11.01 -8.80 6.63
C PRO A 115 -12.24 -8.02 6.21
N GLY A 116 -12.82 -8.42 5.09
CA GLY A 116 -14.05 -7.83 4.59
C GLY A 116 -13.82 -6.68 3.64
N PRO A 117 -14.87 -5.93 3.32
CA PRO A 117 -14.79 -4.84 2.36
C PRO A 117 -13.84 -3.75 2.84
N VAL A 118 -13.24 -3.03 1.88
CA VAL A 118 -12.39 -1.88 2.19
C VAL A 118 -13.24 -0.85 2.94
N PRO A 119 -12.80 -0.39 4.11
CA PRO A 119 -13.62 0.49 4.93
C PRO A 119 -13.65 1.95 4.50
N TRP A 120 -12.88 2.32 3.47
CA TRP A 120 -12.79 3.70 3.00
C TRP A 120 -13.12 3.78 1.53
N PRO A 121 -13.57 4.94 1.03
CA PRO A 121 -13.73 5.14 -0.41
C PRO A 121 -12.41 4.91 -1.14
N VAL A 122 -12.45 4.11 -2.20
CA VAL A 122 -11.27 3.80 -2.99
C VAL A 122 -11.18 4.82 -4.13
N ILE A 123 -10.06 5.53 -4.20
CA ILE A 123 -9.82 6.51 -5.26
C ILE A 123 -9.29 5.80 -6.50
N GLY A 124 -8.44 4.79 -6.31
CA GLY A 124 -7.88 4.06 -7.43
C GLY A 124 -7.24 2.77 -6.98
N ARG A 125 -6.93 1.93 -7.96
CA ARG A 125 -6.37 0.60 -7.76
C ARG A 125 -5.28 0.38 -8.81
N TRP A 126 -4.15 -0.17 -8.39
CA TRP A 126 -3.01 -0.41 -9.28
C TRP A 126 -2.47 -1.81 -9.08
N ARG A 127 -1.75 -2.30 -10.11
CA ARG A 127 -1.20 -3.65 -10.10
C ARG A 127 0.21 -3.62 -10.69
N LEU A 128 1.07 -4.53 -10.23
CA LEU A 128 2.38 -4.68 -10.84
C LEU A 128 2.20 -4.93 -12.34
N LYS A 129 3.02 -4.27 -13.14
CA LYS A 129 3.00 -4.51 -14.57
C LYS A 129 3.52 -5.91 -14.83
N GLY A 130 2.79 -6.60 -15.61
CA GLY A 130 2.98 -7.82 -15.77
C GLY A 130 3.99 -8.50 -16.28
N GLU A 131 4.33 -9.37 -15.84
CA GLU A 131 4.73 -10.34 -16.08
C GLU A 131 3.72 -11.19 -16.46
N ASP A 132 2.85 -11.32 -16.56
CA ASP A 132 1.85 -12.11 -16.81
C ASP A 132 2.02 -13.30 -17.20
#